data_5e5effdc20b0b5755d6c54460a171779
#
_entry.id   5e5effdc20b0b5755d6c54460a171779
#
_cell.length_a   1.000
_cell.length_b   1.000
_cell.length_c   1.000
_cell.angle_alpha   90.00
_cell.angle_beta   90.00
_cell.angle_gamma   90.00
#
_symmetry.space_group_name_H-M   'P 1'
#
loop_
_entity.id
_entity.type
_entity.pdbx_description
1 polymer ?
#
loop_
_entity_poly.entity_id
_entity_poly.type
_entity_poly.pdbx_seq_one_letter_code
_entity_poly.pdbx_strand_id
1 'polypeptide(L)'
;MKLLFTTLIVYITLFSTSFSQRVIGYYPQWVQTNLAPENIDSDIITHVIHAFAWPDNNGNILSYDNMMSEDITNKIHEGGGKILLSFGGWGNSWGFSSSTLSEDSRSVFINNIISTCENYGYDGVDIDCQQQTKNN
;
A
#
# COMPACT_ATOMS: atom_id res chain seq x y z
N MET A 1 37.30 35.31 -15.66
CA MET A 1 36.36 35.43 -14.52
C MET A 1 34.90 35.48 -14.93
N LYS A 2 34.47 36.28 -15.93
CA LYS A 2 33.07 36.32 -16.39
C LYS A 2 32.55 34.99 -16.98
N LEU A 3 33.37 34.24 -17.71
CA LEU A 3 32.99 32.96 -18.35
C LEU A 3 32.74 31.85 -17.31
N LEU A 4 33.52 31.78 -16.25
CA LEU A 4 33.35 30.81 -15.14
C LEU A 4 32.08 31.06 -14.35
N PHE A 5 31.68 32.34 -14.18
CA PHE A 5 30.42 32.70 -13.47
C PHE A 5 29.18 32.29 -14.29
N THR A 6 29.23 32.46 -15.62
CA THR A 6 28.14 32.09 -16.52
C THR A 6 27.94 30.58 -16.56
N THR A 7 29.03 29.80 -16.56
CA THR A 7 28.98 28.33 -16.54
C THR A 7 28.44 27.80 -15.22
N LEU A 8 28.75 28.44 -14.09
CA LEU A 8 28.26 28.05 -12.78
C LEU A 8 26.73 28.31 -12.64
N ILE A 9 26.23 29.43 -13.18
CA ILE A 9 24.81 29.76 -13.18
C ILE A 9 24.00 28.75 -14.03
N VAL A 10 24.52 28.36 -15.21
CA VAL A 10 23.89 27.34 -16.08
C VAL A 10 23.85 25.97 -15.38
N TYR A 11 24.87 25.62 -14.60
CA TYR A 11 24.89 24.34 -13.84
C TYR A 11 23.87 24.31 -12.69
N ILE A 12 23.62 25.46 -12.03
CA ILE A 12 22.66 25.57 -10.94
C ILE A 12 21.21 25.47 -11.43
N THR A 13 20.92 25.97 -12.64
CA THR A 13 19.56 25.92 -13.22
C THR A 13 19.16 24.54 -13.74
N LEU A 14 20.11 23.61 -13.89
CA LEU A 14 19.84 22.22 -14.31
C LEU A 14 19.44 21.29 -13.16
N PHE A 15 19.60 21.72 -11.91
CA PHE A 15 19.07 21.01 -10.74
C PHE A 15 17.60 21.39 -10.50
N SER A 16 16.72 21.06 -11.44
CA SER A 16 15.29 21.05 -11.18
C SER A 16 15.01 19.90 -10.23
N THR A 17 14.69 20.18 -8.96
CA THR A 17 14.13 19.21 -8.05
C THR A 17 12.73 18.87 -8.56
N SER A 18 12.63 17.78 -9.32
CA SER A 18 11.33 17.23 -9.69
C SER A 18 10.68 16.67 -8.41
N PHE A 19 9.70 17.37 -7.87
CA PHE A 19 8.83 16.79 -6.84
C PHE A 19 7.93 15.80 -7.56
N SER A 20 8.20 14.50 -7.39
CA SER A 20 7.30 13.47 -7.85
C SER A 20 5.99 13.58 -7.07
N GLN A 21 4.91 13.90 -7.77
CA GLN A 21 3.57 13.88 -7.17
C GLN A 21 3.18 12.42 -6.90
N ARG A 22 2.67 12.15 -5.69
CA ARG A 22 2.09 10.85 -5.38
C ARG A 22 0.65 10.81 -5.87
N VAL A 23 0.35 9.83 -6.71
CA VAL A 23 -1.01 9.52 -7.13
C VAL A 23 -1.33 8.13 -6.61
N ILE A 24 -2.35 8.04 -5.77
CA ILE A 24 -2.72 6.83 -5.04
C ILE A 24 -4.05 6.32 -5.60
N GLY A 25 -4.08 5.04 -5.98
CA GLY A 25 -5.29 4.37 -6.45
C GLY A 25 -5.60 3.12 -5.63
N TYR A 26 -6.88 2.94 -5.26
CA TYR A 26 -7.34 1.68 -4.66
C TYR A 26 -7.55 0.62 -5.73
N TYR A 27 -7.04 -0.59 -5.44
CA TYR A 27 -7.18 -1.78 -6.27
C TYR A 27 -7.82 -2.91 -5.45
N PRO A 28 -9.16 -2.88 -5.28
CA PRO A 28 -9.85 -3.89 -4.50
C PRO A 28 -9.97 -5.23 -5.25
N GLN A 29 -10.05 -6.31 -4.48
CA GLN A 29 -10.10 -7.68 -5.01
C GLN A 29 -11.18 -7.89 -6.08
N TRP A 30 -12.36 -7.29 -5.93
CA TRP A 30 -13.48 -7.47 -6.88
C TRP A 30 -13.30 -6.77 -8.25
N VAL A 31 -12.28 -5.94 -8.42
CA VAL A 31 -11.95 -5.36 -9.74
C VAL A 31 -10.88 -6.15 -10.48
N GLN A 32 -10.18 -7.07 -9.82
CA GLN A 32 -9.05 -7.81 -10.39
C GLN A 32 -9.45 -8.66 -11.61
N THR A 33 -10.69 -9.13 -11.66
CA THR A 33 -11.23 -9.87 -12.83
C THR A 33 -11.46 -8.99 -14.07
N ASN A 34 -11.62 -7.67 -13.88
CA ASN A 34 -11.92 -6.71 -14.93
C ASN A 34 -10.72 -5.82 -15.29
N LEU A 35 -9.79 -5.67 -14.36
CA LEU A 35 -8.58 -4.88 -14.52
C LEU A 35 -7.41 -5.70 -14.00
N ALA A 36 -6.64 -6.29 -14.91
CA ALA A 36 -5.43 -7.00 -14.55
C ALA A 36 -4.35 -6.01 -14.05
N PRO A 37 -3.47 -6.41 -13.11
CA PRO A 37 -2.50 -5.48 -12.49
C PRO A 37 -1.54 -4.83 -13.51
N GLU A 38 -1.19 -5.52 -14.59
CA GLU A 38 -0.36 -4.99 -15.67
C GLU A 38 -1.04 -3.88 -16.50
N ASN A 39 -2.36 -3.72 -16.37
CA ASN A 39 -3.14 -2.65 -17.02
C ASN A 39 -3.32 -1.41 -16.13
N ILE A 40 -2.77 -1.42 -14.92
CA ILE A 40 -2.73 -0.22 -14.07
C ILE A 40 -1.68 0.73 -14.66
N ASP A 41 -2.11 1.94 -15.00
CA ASP A 41 -1.26 2.95 -15.61
C ASP A 41 -0.23 3.48 -14.61
N SER A 42 0.98 2.90 -14.65
CA SER A 42 2.10 3.25 -13.77
C SER A 42 2.74 4.61 -14.08
N ASP A 43 2.48 5.19 -15.24
CA ASP A 43 2.91 6.56 -15.56
C ASP A 43 2.07 7.59 -14.77
N ILE A 44 0.87 7.19 -14.34
CA ILE A 44 -0.06 8.04 -13.58
C ILE A 44 -0.12 7.58 -12.12
N ILE A 45 -0.39 6.28 -11.86
CA ILE A 45 -0.58 5.75 -10.50
C ILE A 45 0.78 5.36 -9.91
N THR A 46 1.25 6.13 -8.94
CA THR A 46 2.53 5.88 -8.28
C THR A 46 2.43 4.91 -7.10
N HIS A 47 1.25 4.82 -6.47
CA HIS A 47 0.99 3.94 -5.33
C HIS A 47 -0.34 3.24 -5.49
N VAL A 48 -0.32 1.92 -5.39
CA VAL A 48 -1.51 1.07 -5.42
C VAL A 48 -1.85 0.64 -4.00
N ILE A 49 -3.10 0.83 -3.58
CA ILE A 49 -3.63 0.31 -2.32
C ILE A 49 -4.43 -0.95 -2.62
N HIS A 50 -3.83 -2.10 -2.34
CA HIS A 50 -4.44 -3.41 -2.60
C HIS A 50 -5.38 -3.79 -1.45
N ALA A 51 -6.66 -3.96 -1.72
CA ALA A 51 -7.70 -4.00 -0.70
C ALA A 51 -8.63 -5.22 -0.83
N PHE A 52 -9.04 -5.87 0.25
CA PHE A 52 -8.71 -5.63 1.65
C PHE A 52 -8.26 -6.92 2.33
N ALA A 53 -7.34 -6.79 3.29
CA ALA A 53 -7.08 -7.79 4.29
C ALA A 53 -7.66 -7.33 5.65
N TRP A 54 -7.76 -8.21 6.63
CA TRP A 54 -8.23 -7.85 7.98
C TRP A 54 -7.67 -8.81 9.02
N PRO A 55 -7.54 -8.37 10.29
CA PRO A 55 -7.15 -9.28 11.35
C PRO A 55 -8.35 -10.10 11.86
N ASP A 56 -8.09 -11.36 12.24
CA ASP A 56 -8.98 -12.07 13.13
C ASP A 56 -8.79 -11.63 14.61
N ASN A 57 -9.53 -12.25 15.55
CA ASN A 57 -9.42 -11.92 16.97
C ASN A 57 -8.05 -12.29 17.59
N ASN A 58 -7.24 -13.09 16.92
CA ASN A 58 -5.92 -13.52 17.38
C ASN A 58 -4.79 -12.75 16.67
N GLY A 59 -5.12 -11.81 15.80
CA GLY A 59 -4.16 -11.03 15.01
C GLY A 59 -3.64 -11.75 13.78
N ASN A 60 -4.23 -12.88 13.37
CA ASN A 60 -3.90 -13.51 12.10
C ASN A 60 -4.48 -12.68 10.95
N ILE A 61 -3.74 -12.64 9.84
CA ILE A 61 -4.16 -11.88 8.66
C ILE A 61 -5.06 -12.75 7.79
N LEU A 62 -6.25 -12.24 7.52
CA LEU A 62 -7.24 -12.82 6.63
C LEU A 62 -7.41 -11.91 5.40
N SER A 63 -7.81 -12.52 4.28
CA SER A 63 -8.15 -11.81 3.04
C SER A 63 -9.18 -12.61 2.25
N TYR A 64 -9.66 -12.04 1.15
CA TYR A 64 -10.41 -12.81 0.16
C TYR A 64 -9.49 -13.84 -0.54
N ASP A 65 -10.09 -14.93 -0.99
CA ASP A 65 -9.37 -15.98 -1.72
C ASP A 65 -8.62 -15.42 -2.93
N ASN A 66 -7.36 -15.82 -3.07
CA ASN A 66 -6.49 -15.41 -4.18
C ASN A 66 -6.26 -13.90 -4.32
N MET A 67 -6.59 -13.11 -3.31
CA MET A 67 -6.34 -11.67 -3.35
C MET A 67 -4.84 -11.37 -3.31
N MET A 68 -4.14 -11.87 -2.28
CA MET A 68 -2.71 -11.63 -2.12
C MET A 68 -1.89 -12.56 -3.00
N SER A 69 -0.96 -12.02 -3.79
CA SER A 69 -0.12 -12.76 -4.71
C SER A 69 1.16 -11.98 -5.01
N GLU A 70 2.30 -12.68 -5.03
CA GLU A 70 3.57 -12.10 -5.50
C GLU A 70 3.50 -11.65 -6.98
N ASP A 71 2.69 -12.29 -7.80
CA ASP A 71 2.49 -11.89 -9.19
C ASP A 71 1.92 -10.47 -9.28
N ILE A 72 0.95 -10.13 -8.43
CA ILE A 72 0.33 -8.80 -8.42
C ILE A 72 1.35 -7.74 -7.98
N THR A 73 2.07 -7.99 -6.89
CA THR A 73 3.07 -7.04 -6.38
C THR A 73 4.21 -6.85 -7.37
N ASN A 74 4.68 -7.94 -7.99
CA ASN A 74 5.71 -7.90 -9.02
C ASN A 74 5.28 -7.08 -10.25
N LYS A 75 4.03 -7.23 -10.72
CA LYS A 75 3.52 -6.46 -11.86
C LYS A 75 3.49 -4.95 -11.58
N ILE A 76 3.09 -4.56 -10.37
CA ILE A 76 3.11 -3.15 -9.96
C ILE A 76 4.56 -2.63 -9.88
N HIS A 77 5.48 -3.43 -9.33
CA HIS A 77 6.90 -3.06 -9.25
C HIS A 77 7.57 -2.98 -10.63
N GLU A 78 7.25 -3.89 -11.57
CA GLU A 78 7.72 -3.83 -12.96
C GLU A 78 7.33 -2.51 -13.64
N GLY A 79 6.17 -1.96 -13.32
CA GLY A 79 5.72 -0.63 -13.76
C GLY A 79 6.37 0.53 -13.01
N GLY A 80 7.21 0.28 -11.99
CA GLY A 80 7.84 1.32 -11.18
C GLY A 80 6.96 1.89 -10.06
N GLY A 81 5.76 1.34 -9.86
CA GLY A 81 4.84 1.71 -8.78
C GLY A 81 5.21 1.08 -7.43
N LYS A 82 4.53 1.55 -6.39
CA LYS A 82 4.54 0.97 -5.04
C LYS A 82 3.20 0.34 -4.77
N ILE A 83 3.18 -0.75 -3.97
CA ILE A 83 1.94 -1.42 -3.57
C ILE A 83 1.88 -1.62 -2.07
N LEU A 84 0.78 -1.16 -1.46
CA LEU A 84 0.51 -1.29 -0.03
C LEU A 84 -0.70 -2.20 0.18
N LEU A 85 -0.65 -3.04 1.21
CA LEU A 85 -1.78 -3.87 1.61
C LEU A 85 -2.69 -3.06 2.55
N SER A 86 -3.96 -2.91 2.17
CA SER A 86 -4.96 -2.22 3.00
C SER A 86 -5.65 -3.17 3.96
N PHE A 87 -5.69 -2.79 5.24
CA PHE A 87 -6.35 -3.54 6.30
C PHE A 87 -7.64 -2.87 6.73
N GLY A 88 -8.75 -3.62 6.67
CA GLY A 88 -10.06 -3.21 7.16
C GLY A 88 -11.10 -3.10 6.07
N GLY A 89 -11.54 -1.88 5.76
CA GLY A 89 -12.66 -1.62 4.87
C GLY A 89 -14.02 -1.81 5.55
N TRP A 90 -15.08 -1.63 4.79
CA TRP A 90 -16.46 -1.74 5.29
C TRP A 90 -16.78 -3.18 5.69
N GLY A 91 -17.05 -3.40 6.99
CA GLY A 91 -17.44 -4.71 7.53
C GLY A 91 -16.32 -5.59 8.03
N ASN A 92 -15.04 -5.31 7.69
CA ASN A 92 -13.89 -6.16 8.01
C ASN A 92 -12.97 -5.54 9.09
N SER A 93 -13.48 -4.64 9.93
CA SER A 93 -12.70 -3.99 11.00
C SER A 93 -12.88 -4.64 12.37
N TRP A 94 -13.60 -5.77 12.46
CA TRP A 94 -14.01 -6.38 13.72
C TRP A 94 -12.85 -6.95 14.55
N GLY A 95 -11.80 -7.45 13.92
CA GLY A 95 -10.64 -8.03 14.60
C GLY A 95 -9.66 -7.00 15.18
N PHE A 96 -9.71 -5.73 14.76
CA PHE A 96 -8.77 -4.70 15.23
C PHE A 96 -8.80 -4.49 16.73
N SER A 97 -10.00 -4.45 17.34
CA SER A 97 -10.14 -4.24 18.79
C SER A 97 -9.41 -5.32 19.60
N SER A 98 -9.57 -6.59 19.22
CA SER A 98 -8.89 -7.71 19.90
C SER A 98 -7.39 -7.73 19.63
N SER A 99 -6.99 -7.52 18.37
CA SER A 99 -5.58 -7.55 17.96
C SER A 99 -4.76 -6.40 18.52
N THR A 100 -5.41 -5.33 19.00
CA THR A 100 -4.71 -4.14 19.55
C THR A 100 -4.93 -3.93 21.04
N LEU A 101 -5.67 -4.83 21.72
CA LEU A 101 -6.11 -4.69 23.09
C LEU A 101 -4.95 -4.63 24.10
N SER A 102 -3.94 -5.46 23.92
CA SER A 102 -2.76 -5.56 24.79
C SER A 102 -1.47 -5.37 24.00
N GLU A 103 -0.35 -5.21 24.70
CA GLU A 103 0.96 -5.16 24.07
C GLU A 103 1.30 -6.47 23.35
N ASP A 104 0.99 -7.60 23.97
CA ASP A 104 1.22 -8.94 23.41
C ASP A 104 0.40 -9.14 22.13
N SER A 105 -0.92 -8.83 22.15
CA SER A 105 -1.76 -8.98 20.97
C SER A 105 -1.34 -8.05 19.83
N ARG A 106 -0.94 -6.80 20.16
CA ARG A 106 -0.40 -5.87 19.15
C ARG A 106 0.89 -6.40 18.52
N SER A 107 1.79 -6.96 19.35
CA SER A 107 3.04 -7.52 18.86
C SER A 107 2.80 -8.68 17.91
N VAL A 108 1.86 -9.58 18.21
CA VAL A 108 1.46 -10.67 17.31
C VAL A 108 0.92 -10.12 15.99
N PHE A 109 0.00 -9.17 16.06
CA PHE A 109 -0.62 -8.58 14.87
C PHE A 109 0.42 -7.86 13.99
N ILE A 110 1.30 -7.06 14.59
CA ILE A 110 2.37 -6.35 13.86
C ILE A 110 3.31 -7.36 13.18
N ASN A 111 3.74 -8.40 13.88
CA ASN A 111 4.61 -9.42 13.31
C ASN A 111 3.93 -10.15 12.13
N ASN A 112 2.63 -10.44 12.23
CA ASN A 112 1.87 -11.05 11.15
C ASN A 112 1.73 -10.11 9.94
N ILE A 113 1.54 -8.80 10.16
CA ILE A 113 1.56 -7.79 9.09
C ILE A 113 2.93 -7.79 8.38
N ILE A 114 4.02 -7.69 9.14
CA ILE A 114 5.38 -7.68 8.59
C ILE A 114 5.63 -8.93 7.75
N SER A 115 5.36 -10.11 8.32
CA SER A 115 5.54 -11.39 7.61
C SER A 115 4.69 -11.47 6.34
N THR A 116 3.45 -10.94 6.38
CA THR A 116 2.59 -10.91 5.20
C THR A 116 3.17 -9.99 4.12
N CYS A 117 3.65 -8.81 4.49
CA CYS A 117 4.28 -7.89 3.54
C CYS A 117 5.54 -8.52 2.93
N GLU A 118 6.39 -9.14 3.73
CA GLU A 118 7.61 -9.81 3.26
C GLU A 118 7.29 -10.98 2.33
N ASN A 119 6.31 -11.81 2.68
CA ASN A 119 5.95 -13.00 1.91
C ASN A 119 5.34 -12.68 0.54
N TYR A 120 4.64 -11.57 0.41
CA TYR A 120 3.97 -11.18 -0.83
C TYR A 120 4.59 -9.96 -1.52
N GLY A 121 5.67 -9.40 -0.96
CA GLY A 121 6.38 -8.29 -1.58
C GLY A 121 5.67 -6.92 -1.50
N TYR A 122 4.84 -6.68 -0.48
CA TYR A 122 4.23 -5.35 -0.28
C TYR A 122 5.25 -4.35 0.26
N ASP A 123 5.18 -3.11 -0.22
CA ASP A 123 6.04 -2.00 0.23
C ASP A 123 5.63 -1.40 1.58
N GLY A 124 4.45 -1.75 2.08
CA GLY A 124 3.92 -1.26 3.34
C GLY A 124 2.44 -1.53 3.48
N VAL A 125 1.79 -0.82 4.39
CA VAL A 125 0.38 -1.02 4.72
C VAL A 125 -0.40 0.29 4.72
N ASP A 126 -1.69 0.16 4.46
CA ASP A 126 -2.72 1.16 4.67
C ASP A 126 -3.71 0.64 5.72
N ILE A 127 -4.19 1.50 6.61
CA ILE A 127 -5.15 1.12 7.66
C ILE A 127 -6.46 1.86 7.42
N ASP A 128 -7.45 1.10 6.95
CA ASP A 128 -8.83 1.57 6.71
C ASP A 128 -9.78 1.01 7.78
N CYS A 129 -9.55 1.40 9.03
CA CYS A 129 -10.35 0.96 10.17
C CYS A 129 -11.68 1.71 10.23
N GLN A 130 -12.71 1.20 9.56
CA GLN A 130 -14.06 1.76 9.58
C GLN A 130 -14.87 1.16 10.72
N GLN A 131 -15.22 1.98 11.72
CA GLN A 131 -16.14 1.56 12.77
C GLN A 131 -17.58 1.60 12.24
N GLN A 132 -18.24 0.44 12.25
CA GLN A 132 -19.69 0.41 12.08
C GLN A 132 -20.31 0.95 13.37
N THR A 133 -20.86 2.15 13.33
CA THR A 133 -21.77 2.61 14.37
C THR A 133 -22.99 1.69 14.33
N LYS A 134 -23.18 0.85 15.37
CA LYS A 134 -24.45 0.16 15.57
C LYS A 134 -25.50 1.25 15.74
N ASN A 135 -26.31 1.47 14.71
CA ASN A 135 -27.55 2.23 14.89
C ASN A 135 -28.43 1.39 15.81
N ASN A 136 -28.60 1.85 17.07
CA ASN A 136 -29.57 1.33 18.01
C ASN A 136 -30.97 1.73 17.56
#